data_b5465d8fd0188778574bae4a9620854d
#
_entry.id   b5465d8fd0188778574bae4a9620854d
#
_cell.length_a   1.000
_cell.length_b   1.000
_cell.length_c   1.000
_cell.angle_alpha   90.00
_cell.angle_beta   90.00
_cell.angle_gamma   90.00
#
_symmetry.space_group_name_H-M   'P 1'
#
loop_
_entity.id
_entity.type
_entity.pdbx_description
1 polymer ?
#
loop_
_entity_poly.entity_id
_entity_poly.type
_entity_poly.pdbx_seq_one_letter_code
_entity_poly.pdbx_strand_id
1 'polypeptide(L)'
;NNTDNENGGAAIITGPLGGRRGGKPGIKGLPGGGLPGSAGGVDTVEDALKIGEEFGYPVIIKATAGGGGKGMKVANSADEMKSAFQTARAEGKSNFGNPDVYIEKYLTTPRHIEIQVFGDGKGKAVHLGERDCSLQRRHQKVFEEAPGPAISPKERAAIGKVCADACARINYIGAGTIEFLYENGEFYFIEMNTRLQVEHPVTEAIFDQDLVREQIRVASGLPMSFTQDDLKITGHAIEVRINAEKLPNFSPCPGRI
;
A
#
# COMPACT_ATOMS: atom_id res chain seq x y z
N ASN A 1 12.43 25.01 24.62
CA ASN A 1 13.30 24.45 23.61
C ASN A 1 12.55 23.30 22.95
N ASN A 2 11.77 23.65 21.96
CA ASN A 2 11.10 22.74 21.05
C ASN A 2 12.12 22.28 20.02
N THR A 3 12.32 21.00 19.90
CA THR A 3 12.88 20.38 18.71
C THR A 3 11.76 19.58 18.06
N ASP A 4 11.10 20.22 17.11
CA ASP A 4 10.09 19.60 16.26
C ASP A 4 10.78 18.61 15.35
N ASN A 5 10.40 17.35 15.53
CA ASN A 5 10.87 16.23 14.76
C ASN A 5 9.94 16.07 13.55
N GLU A 6 10.19 16.83 12.48
CA GLU A 6 9.53 16.68 11.19
C GLU A 6 10.14 15.49 10.43
N ASN A 7 9.83 14.30 10.85
CA ASN A 7 9.96 13.11 10.02
C ASN A 7 8.56 12.68 9.58
N GLY A 8 8.15 13.21 8.42
CA GLY A 8 6.98 12.73 7.69
C GLY A 8 7.19 11.33 7.13
N GLY A 9 7.44 10.36 8.00
CA GLY A 9 7.36 8.95 7.67
C GLY A 9 5.90 8.57 7.65
N ALA A 10 5.37 8.20 6.48
CA ALA A 10 4.10 7.50 6.41
C ALA A 10 4.20 6.28 7.31
N ALA A 11 3.51 6.32 8.44
CA ALA A 11 3.40 5.18 9.31
C ALA A 11 2.65 4.12 8.51
N ILE A 12 3.36 3.06 8.12
CA ILE A 12 2.70 1.84 7.67
C ILE A 12 1.93 1.36 8.89
N ILE A 13 0.63 1.65 8.94
CA ILE A 13 -0.26 1.11 9.96
C ILE A 13 -0.45 -0.36 9.59
N THR A 14 0.51 -1.18 9.95
CA THR A 14 0.37 -2.63 10.00
C THR A 14 -0.18 -3.02 11.37
N GLY A 15 -1.33 -2.45 11.71
CA GLY A 15 -2.15 -2.99 12.79
C GLY A 15 -2.95 -4.17 12.23
N PRO A 16 -3.35 -5.15 13.05
CA PRO A 16 -4.27 -6.18 12.61
C PRO A 16 -5.57 -5.49 12.22
N LEU A 17 -5.77 -5.29 10.92
CA LEU A 17 -7.09 -5.00 10.39
C LEU A 17 -7.93 -6.21 10.77
N GLY A 18 -8.79 -6.04 11.77
CA GLY A 18 -9.52 -7.09 12.43
C GLY A 18 -10.08 -8.11 11.45
N GLY A 19 -9.36 -9.22 11.31
CA GLY A 19 -9.77 -10.35 10.52
C GLY A 19 -11.04 -10.92 11.12
N ARG A 20 -12.16 -10.72 10.45
CA ARG A 20 -13.37 -11.50 10.75
C ARG A 20 -12.99 -12.96 10.55
N ARG A 21 -13.31 -13.78 11.53
CA ARG A 21 -13.15 -15.24 11.52
C ARG A 21 -13.56 -15.79 10.13
N GLY A 22 -12.64 -16.52 9.48
CA GLY A 22 -12.93 -17.27 8.26
C GLY A 22 -12.89 -16.41 7.00
N GLY A 23 -11.83 -15.62 6.79
CA GLY A 23 -11.55 -15.01 5.49
C GLY A 23 -11.37 -16.11 4.46
N LYS A 24 -12.36 -16.28 3.56
CA LYS A 24 -12.16 -17.07 2.34
C LYS A 24 -10.97 -16.47 1.61
N PRO A 25 -10.11 -17.29 0.97
CA PRO A 25 -9.04 -16.79 0.12
C PRO A 25 -9.62 -15.71 -0.79
N GLY A 26 -8.92 -14.59 -0.92
CA GLY A 26 -9.37 -13.45 -1.71
C GLY A 26 -9.90 -13.93 -3.05
N ILE A 27 -11.04 -13.44 -3.47
CA ILE A 27 -11.62 -13.83 -4.75
C ILE A 27 -10.62 -13.41 -5.82
N LYS A 28 -10.13 -14.36 -6.64
CA LYS A 28 -9.27 -14.05 -7.77
C LYS A 28 -9.79 -12.82 -8.52
N GLY A 29 -9.04 -11.72 -8.52
CA GLY A 29 -9.37 -10.51 -9.23
C GLY A 29 -10.27 -9.50 -8.51
N LEU A 30 -10.53 -9.64 -7.20
CA LEU A 30 -11.22 -8.61 -6.42
C LEU A 30 -10.38 -8.27 -5.17
N PRO A 31 -10.15 -6.98 -4.87
CA PRO A 31 -9.48 -6.58 -3.66
C PRO A 31 -10.39 -6.85 -2.48
N GLY A 32 -10.13 -7.91 -1.77
CA GLY A 32 -10.99 -8.38 -0.69
C GLY A 32 -10.34 -8.47 0.66
N GLY A 33 -9.11 -7.99 0.82
CA GLY A 33 -8.46 -8.05 2.13
C GLY A 33 -6.97 -7.71 2.07
N GLY A 34 -6.38 -7.50 3.23
CA GLY A 34 -4.94 -7.49 3.39
C GLY A 34 -4.33 -8.86 3.07
N LEU A 35 -3.05 -8.98 3.24
CA LEU A 35 -2.33 -10.25 3.12
C LEU A 35 -3.01 -11.33 3.98
N PRO A 36 -3.13 -12.57 3.48
CA PRO A 36 -3.55 -13.69 4.31
C PRO A 36 -2.68 -13.78 5.56
N GLY A 37 -3.29 -13.85 6.72
CA GLY A 37 -2.56 -13.80 7.96
C GLY A 37 -3.37 -14.34 9.15
N SER A 38 -2.69 -14.48 10.29
CA SER A 38 -3.33 -14.91 11.54
C SER A 38 -4.43 -13.94 11.95
N ALA A 39 -5.53 -14.47 12.50
CA ALA A 39 -6.67 -13.67 12.96
C ALA A 39 -6.36 -12.79 14.18
N GLY A 40 -5.13 -12.85 14.69
CA GLY A 40 -4.64 -12.13 15.87
C GLY A 40 -3.23 -12.53 16.23
N GLY A 41 -2.84 -12.26 17.48
CA GLY A 41 -1.56 -12.71 18.01
C GLY A 41 -1.41 -14.23 17.96
N VAL A 42 -0.18 -14.67 17.80
CA VAL A 42 0.19 -16.10 17.78
C VAL A 42 1.08 -16.36 18.99
N ASP A 43 0.64 -17.27 19.87
CA ASP A 43 1.29 -17.49 21.17
C ASP A 43 2.31 -18.63 21.13
N THR A 44 2.08 -19.66 20.33
CA THR A 44 2.89 -20.87 20.31
C THR A 44 3.54 -21.13 18.93
N VAL A 45 4.64 -21.87 18.93
CA VAL A 45 5.32 -22.30 17.70
C VAL A 45 4.44 -23.28 16.93
N GLU A 46 3.67 -24.11 17.64
CA GLU A 46 2.76 -25.09 17.08
C GLU A 46 1.63 -24.42 16.28
N ASP A 47 1.08 -23.33 16.77
CA ASP A 47 0.08 -22.55 16.03
C ASP A 47 0.72 -21.82 14.85
N ALA A 48 1.96 -21.31 15.03
CA ALA A 48 2.71 -20.68 13.94
C ALA A 48 2.96 -21.67 12.79
N LEU A 49 3.31 -22.92 13.10
CA LEU A 49 3.50 -23.98 12.09
C LEU A 49 2.20 -24.27 11.32
N LYS A 50 1.06 -24.43 12.02
CA LYS A 50 -0.25 -24.62 11.37
C LYS A 50 -0.60 -23.49 10.41
N ILE A 51 -0.36 -22.26 10.83
CA ILE A 51 -0.61 -21.06 10.00
C ILE A 51 0.30 -21.06 8.78
N GLY A 52 1.60 -21.41 8.96
CA GLY A 52 2.55 -21.53 7.87
C GLY A 52 2.15 -22.59 6.84
N GLU A 53 1.61 -23.73 7.28
CA GLU A 53 1.08 -24.78 6.41
C GLU A 53 -0.20 -24.34 5.69
N GLU A 54 -1.10 -23.62 6.36
CA GLU A 54 -2.35 -23.14 5.80
C GLU A 54 -2.12 -22.10 4.69
N PHE A 55 -1.25 -21.13 4.91
CA PHE A 55 -0.98 -20.04 3.93
C PHE A 55 0.11 -20.41 2.92
N GLY A 56 0.84 -21.49 3.17
CA GLY A 56 2.02 -21.90 2.40
C GLY A 56 3.22 -20.96 2.64
N TYR A 57 4.41 -21.55 2.68
CA TYR A 57 5.65 -20.80 2.82
C TYR A 57 6.03 -20.06 1.53
N PRO A 58 6.81 -18.95 1.61
CA PRO A 58 7.28 -18.31 2.83
C PRO A 58 6.19 -17.51 3.55
N VAL A 59 6.38 -17.34 4.86
CA VAL A 59 5.56 -16.46 5.70
C VAL A 59 6.44 -15.49 6.47
N ILE A 60 5.87 -14.37 6.90
CA ILE A 60 6.55 -13.38 7.72
C ILE A 60 5.90 -13.28 9.10
N ILE A 61 6.71 -13.37 10.13
CA ILE A 61 6.32 -13.16 11.53
C ILE A 61 6.65 -11.71 11.88
N LYS A 62 5.67 -10.98 12.43
CA LYS A 62 5.80 -9.55 12.75
C LYS A 62 5.41 -9.30 14.21
N ALA A 63 6.23 -8.51 14.93
CA ALA A 63 5.86 -8.01 16.25
C ALA A 63 4.67 -7.04 16.14
N THR A 64 3.65 -7.20 16.98
CA THR A 64 2.42 -6.37 16.97
C THR A 64 2.69 -4.89 17.24
N ALA A 65 3.71 -4.59 18.04
CA ALA A 65 4.18 -3.24 18.31
C ALA A 65 5.34 -2.81 17.40
N GLY A 66 5.69 -3.62 16.39
CA GLY A 66 6.83 -3.40 15.51
C GLY A 66 6.59 -2.35 14.45
N GLY A 67 7.67 -1.76 13.94
CA GLY A 67 7.66 -0.81 12.84
C GLY A 67 9.06 -0.60 12.27
N GLY A 68 9.15 -0.05 11.05
CA GLY A 68 10.44 0.26 10.43
C GLY A 68 11.34 -0.96 10.15
N GLY A 69 10.78 -2.15 9.93
CA GLY A 69 11.54 -3.35 9.62
C GLY A 69 12.11 -4.10 10.84
N LYS A 70 11.90 -3.60 12.06
CA LYS A 70 12.33 -4.27 13.30
C LYS A 70 11.23 -5.21 13.81
N GLY A 71 11.65 -6.36 14.38
CA GLY A 71 10.70 -7.36 14.88
C GLY A 71 9.98 -8.13 13.76
N MET A 72 10.60 -8.25 12.59
CA MET A 72 10.08 -9.02 11.46
C MET A 72 11.08 -10.10 11.06
N LYS A 73 10.58 -11.33 10.90
CA LYS A 73 11.38 -12.50 10.45
C LYS A 73 10.60 -13.29 9.42
N VAL A 74 11.28 -13.65 8.35
CA VAL A 74 10.72 -14.55 7.31
C VAL A 74 11.09 -15.97 7.68
N ALA A 75 10.11 -16.88 7.54
CA ALA A 75 10.32 -18.31 7.57
C ALA A 75 10.01 -18.86 6.17
N ASN A 76 11.01 -19.46 5.52
CA ASN A 76 10.88 -20.02 4.17
C ASN A 76 10.35 -21.45 4.19
N SER A 77 10.38 -22.09 5.34
CA SER A 77 9.92 -23.48 5.55
C SER A 77 9.48 -23.71 7.00
N ALA A 78 8.86 -24.84 7.26
CA ALA A 78 8.50 -25.28 8.60
C ALA A 78 9.73 -25.41 9.52
N ASP A 79 10.86 -25.85 8.98
CA ASP A 79 12.12 -25.98 9.77
C ASP A 79 12.63 -24.65 10.27
N GLU A 80 12.46 -23.57 9.51
CA GLU A 80 12.87 -22.23 9.91
C GLU A 80 11.88 -21.55 10.88
N MET A 81 10.62 -22.02 10.92
CA MET A 81 9.55 -21.37 11.67
C MET A 81 9.89 -21.16 13.14
N LYS A 82 10.40 -22.19 13.83
CA LYS A 82 10.71 -22.11 15.26
C LYS A 82 11.71 -21.00 15.57
N SER A 83 12.79 -20.96 14.82
CA SER A 83 13.85 -19.94 15.00
C SER A 83 13.34 -18.53 14.68
N ALA A 84 12.63 -18.37 13.55
CA ALA A 84 12.06 -17.10 13.12
C ALA A 84 11.04 -16.55 14.13
N PHE A 85 10.15 -17.41 14.63
CA PHE A 85 9.14 -17.06 15.63
C PHE A 85 9.76 -16.60 16.94
N GLN A 86 10.71 -17.36 17.49
CA GLN A 86 11.40 -17.00 18.74
C GLN A 86 12.18 -15.69 18.61
N THR A 87 12.86 -15.51 17.47
CA THR A 87 13.64 -14.30 17.21
C THR A 87 12.73 -13.07 17.08
N ALA A 88 11.60 -13.16 16.35
CA ALA A 88 10.66 -12.05 16.23
C ALA A 88 10.07 -11.64 17.59
N ARG A 89 9.70 -12.61 18.43
CA ARG A 89 9.21 -12.36 19.80
C ARG A 89 10.26 -11.69 20.68
N ALA A 90 11.50 -12.17 20.63
CA ALA A 90 12.62 -11.60 21.40
C ALA A 90 12.91 -10.16 20.98
N GLU A 91 12.96 -9.89 19.66
CA GLU A 91 13.13 -8.53 19.14
C GLU A 91 11.94 -7.63 19.48
N GLY A 92 10.71 -8.13 19.40
CA GLY A 92 9.51 -7.42 19.81
C GLY A 92 9.58 -6.98 21.28
N LYS A 93 9.94 -7.91 22.18
CA LYS A 93 10.12 -7.63 23.59
C LYS A 93 11.25 -6.63 23.86
N SER A 94 12.39 -6.80 23.22
CA SER A 94 13.58 -5.96 23.43
C SER A 94 13.38 -4.54 22.90
N ASN A 95 12.81 -4.37 21.71
CA ASN A 95 12.70 -3.07 21.06
C ASN A 95 11.43 -2.30 21.43
N PHE A 96 10.34 -3.01 21.74
CA PHE A 96 9.00 -2.42 21.91
C PHE A 96 8.33 -2.79 23.24
N GLY A 97 8.97 -3.61 24.08
CA GLY A 97 8.40 -4.07 25.36
C GLY A 97 7.27 -5.10 25.22
N ASN A 98 6.91 -5.51 24.01
CA ASN A 98 5.83 -6.44 23.73
C ASN A 98 6.32 -7.62 22.88
N PRO A 99 6.21 -8.89 23.38
CA PRO A 99 6.62 -10.08 22.63
C PRO A 99 5.55 -10.62 21.68
N ASP A 100 4.36 -10.02 21.62
CA ASP A 100 3.28 -10.52 20.79
C ASP A 100 3.61 -10.38 19.32
N VAL A 101 3.33 -11.43 18.55
CA VAL A 101 3.57 -11.50 17.13
C VAL A 101 2.33 -11.97 16.38
N TYR A 102 2.23 -11.61 15.13
CA TYR A 102 1.27 -12.16 14.17
C TYR A 102 2.01 -12.64 12.92
N ILE A 103 1.36 -13.46 12.11
CA ILE A 103 1.95 -14.09 10.93
C ILE A 103 1.14 -13.71 9.70
N GLU A 104 1.83 -13.37 8.61
CA GLU A 104 1.24 -13.08 7.32
C GLU A 104 1.96 -13.85 6.21
N LYS A 105 1.27 -14.07 5.09
CA LYS A 105 1.90 -14.53 3.86
C LYS A 105 3.00 -13.55 3.46
N TYR A 106 4.19 -14.08 3.16
CA TYR A 106 5.28 -13.27 2.62
C TYR A 106 5.24 -13.29 1.09
N LEU A 107 5.19 -12.11 0.50
CA LEU A 107 5.30 -11.94 -0.94
C LEU A 107 6.77 -11.81 -1.31
N THR A 108 7.21 -12.56 -2.32
CA THR A 108 8.63 -12.64 -2.69
C THR A 108 9.06 -11.59 -3.70
N THR A 109 8.16 -11.24 -4.61
CA THR A 109 8.42 -10.29 -5.71
C THR A 109 7.23 -9.36 -5.95
N PRO A 110 6.67 -8.74 -4.89
CA PRO A 110 5.49 -7.91 -5.05
C PRO A 110 5.82 -6.63 -5.82
N ARG A 111 4.85 -6.19 -6.61
CA ARG A 111 4.81 -4.82 -7.13
C ARG A 111 4.01 -3.94 -6.20
N HIS A 112 4.42 -2.68 -6.08
CA HIS A 112 3.67 -1.64 -5.40
C HIS A 112 2.78 -0.95 -6.42
N ILE A 113 1.50 -1.30 -6.42
CA ILE A 113 0.49 -0.77 -7.33
C ILE A 113 -0.48 0.10 -6.54
N GLU A 114 -0.76 1.28 -7.04
CA GLU A 114 -1.67 2.21 -6.40
C GLU A 114 -2.72 2.72 -7.36
N ILE A 115 -3.97 2.81 -6.88
CA ILE A 115 -5.11 3.25 -7.67
C ILE A 115 -5.47 4.68 -7.29
N GLN A 116 -5.39 5.59 -8.28
CA GLN A 116 -5.87 6.96 -8.10
C GLN A 116 -7.39 6.98 -8.10
N VAL A 117 -7.98 7.52 -7.05
CA VAL A 117 -9.42 7.73 -6.95
C VAL A 117 -9.73 9.21 -6.79
N PHE A 118 -10.95 9.59 -7.16
CA PHE A 118 -11.47 10.94 -6.95
C PHE A 118 -12.97 10.87 -6.61
N GLY A 119 -13.38 11.54 -5.54
CA GLY A 119 -14.76 11.53 -5.07
C GLY A 119 -15.37 12.93 -4.98
N ASP A 120 -16.69 13.01 -5.14
CA ASP A 120 -17.46 14.26 -5.07
C ASP A 120 -18.02 14.60 -3.69
N GLY A 121 -17.87 13.69 -2.71
CA GLY A 121 -18.44 13.82 -1.37
C GLY A 121 -19.95 13.58 -1.31
N LYS A 122 -20.59 13.16 -2.41
CA LYS A 122 -22.05 13.03 -2.55
C LYS A 122 -22.45 11.66 -3.10
N GLY A 123 -21.61 10.65 -2.92
CA GLY A 123 -21.87 9.27 -3.33
C GLY A 123 -21.40 8.93 -4.74
N LYS A 124 -20.66 9.80 -5.40
CA LYS A 124 -20.00 9.50 -6.67
C LYS A 124 -18.49 9.51 -6.51
N ALA A 125 -17.85 8.54 -7.08
CA ALA A 125 -16.39 8.49 -7.20
C ALA A 125 -15.99 7.79 -8.50
N VAL A 126 -14.80 8.12 -8.97
CA VAL A 126 -14.17 7.54 -10.17
C VAL A 126 -12.77 7.05 -9.83
N HIS A 127 -12.22 6.22 -10.71
CA HIS A 127 -10.80 5.89 -10.68
C HIS A 127 -10.08 6.40 -11.93
N LEU A 128 -8.84 6.79 -11.77
CA LEU A 128 -7.96 7.25 -12.86
C LEU A 128 -6.79 6.25 -13.04
N GLY A 129 -7.14 4.96 -13.13
CA GLY A 129 -6.16 3.90 -13.33
C GLY A 129 -5.17 3.74 -12.19
N GLU A 130 -4.10 3.02 -12.49
CA GLU A 130 -3.03 2.73 -11.55
C GLU A 130 -1.72 3.44 -11.92
N ARG A 131 -0.86 3.52 -10.90
CA ARG A 131 0.58 3.77 -11.00
C ARG A 131 1.33 2.56 -10.47
N ASP A 132 2.44 2.22 -11.11
CA ASP A 132 3.43 1.28 -10.59
C ASP A 132 4.55 2.07 -9.89
N CYS A 133 4.68 1.90 -8.60
CA CYS A 133 5.66 2.57 -7.75
C CYS A 133 6.62 1.57 -7.09
N SER A 134 6.92 0.47 -7.79
CA SER A 134 7.73 -0.63 -7.25
C SER A 134 9.20 -0.26 -7.06
N LEU A 135 9.73 0.69 -7.85
CA LEU A 135 11.11 1.14 -7.71
C LEU A 135 11.22 2.10 -6.53
N GLN A 136 11.71 1.58 -5.43
CA GLN A 136 11.84 2.30 -4.17
C GLN A 136 13.25 2.16 -3.60
N ARG A 137 13.71 3.20 -2.91
CA ARG A 137 14.93 3.16 -2.12
C ARG A 137 14.58 3.40 -0.65
N ARG A 138 14.85 2.41 0.21
CA ARG A 138 14.53 2.47 1.65
C ARG A 138 13.05 2.84 1.89
N HIS A 139 12.14 2.22 1.14
CA HIS A 139 10.69 2.47 1.15
C HIS A 139 10.26 3.86 0.62
N GLN A 140 11.16 4.63 0.02
CA GLN A 140 10.83 5.86 -0.68
C GLN A 140 10.66 5.57 -2.17
N LYS A 141 9.53 5.93 -2.74
CA LYS A 141 9.28 5.89 -4.18
C LYS A 141 10.28 6.81 -4.88
N VAL A 142 10.94 6.34 -5.93
CA VAL A 142 11.94 7.12 -6.70
C VAL A 142 11.65 7.13 -8.20
N PHE A 143 10.75 6.25 -8.63
CA PHE A 143 10.34 6.10 -10.01
C PHE A 143 8.89 5.61 -10.03
N GLU A 144 8.04 6.33 -10.73
CA GLU A 144 6.62 6.05 -10.86
C GLU A 144 6.21 6.01 -12.32
N GLU A 145 5.38 5.04 -12.68
CA GLU A 145 5.00 4.73 -14.06
C GLU A 145 3.48 4.55 -14.19
N ALA A 146 2.88 5.17 -15.18
CA ALA A 146 1.46 5.03 -15.50
C ALA A 146 1.22 4.96 -17.02
N PRO A 147 0.37 4.01 -17.49
CA PRO A 147 -0.18 2.88 -16.75
C PRO A 147 0.89 1.86 -16.38
N GLY A 148 0.68 1.09 -15.31
CA GLY A 148 1.62 0.06 -14.84
C GLY A 148 1.76 -1.10 -15.83
N PRO A 149 3.00 -1.49 -16.21
CA PRO A 149 3.24 -2.49 -17.27
C PRO A 149 2.79 -3.90 -16.91
N ALA A 150 2.65 -4.19 -15.62
CA ALA A 150 2.23 -5.50 -15.12
C ALA A 150 0.71 -5.68 -15.04
N ILE A 151 -0.07 -4.61 -15.19
CA ILE A 151 -1.52 -4.61 -14.98
C ILE A 151 -2.23 -4.58 -16.33
N SER A 152 -3.00 -5.62 -16.61
CA SER A 152 -3.80 -5.67 -17.83
C SER A 152 -4.97 -4.68 -17.78
N PRO A 153 -5.51 -4.25 -18.94
CA PRO A 153 -6.68 -3.38 -18.97
C PRO A 153 -7.90 -3.94 -18.22
N LYS A 154 -8.05 -5.25 -18.21
CA LYS A 154 -9.13 -5.94 -17.49
C LYS A 154 -8.94 -5.85 -15.97
N GLU A 155 -7.75 -6.10 -15.49
CA GLU A 155 -7.41 -5.98 -14.06
C GLU A 155 -7.55 -4.54 -13.59
N ARG A 156 -7.03 -3.57 -14.38
CA ARG A 156 -7.18 -2.13 -14.12
C ARG A 156 -8.63 -1.73 -13.94
N ALA A 157 -9.49 -2.12 -14.87
CA ALA A 157 -10.92 -1.81 -14.80
C ALA A 157 -11.59 -2.45 -13.57
N ALA A 158 -11.24 -3.70 -13.26
CA ALA A 158 -11.82 -4.41 -12.15
C ALA A 158 -11.43 -3.81 -10.79
N ILE A 159 -10.13 -3.62 -10.55
CA ILE A 159 -9.62 -3.05 -9.30
C ILE A 159 -10.05 -1.59 -9.15
N GLY A 160 -9.96 -0.81 -10.22
CA GLY A 160 -10.35 0.59 -10.24
C GLY A 160 -11.82 0.77 -9.87
N LYS A 161 -12.71 -0.04 -10.46
CA LYS A 161 -14.13 -0.02 -10.11
C LYS A 161 -14.38 -0.29 -8.62
N VAL A 162 -13.73 -1.28 -8.05
CA VAL A 162 -13.90 -1.59 -6.62
C VAL A 162 -13.41 -0.44 -5.74
N CYS A 163 -12.28 0.19 -6.08
CA CYS A 163 -11.77 1.35 -5.37
C CYS A 163 -12.73 2.54 -5.45
N ALA A 164 -13.27 2.83 -6.64
CA ALA A 164 -14.25 3.88 -6.83
C ALA A 164 -15.55 3.59 -6.06
N ASP A 165 -16.09 2.37 -6.13
CA ASP A 165 -17.28 1.96 -5.40
C ASP A 165 -17.10 2.09 -3.87
N ALA A 166 -15.92 1.74 -3.34
CA ALA A 166 -15.60 1.90 -1.94
C ALA A 166 -15.60 3.37 -1.52
N CYS A 167 -14.97 4.24 -2.31
CA CYS A 167 -14.96 5.69 -2.07
C CYS A 167 -16.36 6.31 -2.16
N ALA A 168 -17.18 5.89 -3.11
CA ALA A 168 -18.56 6.35 -3.25
C ALA A 168 -19.40 6.01 -2.01
N ARG A 169 -19.27 4.78 -1.47
CA ARG A 169 -20.00 4.34 -0.28
C ARG A 169 -19.72 5.13 0.99
N ILE A 170 -18.50 5.66 1.12
CA ILE A 170 -18.10 6.47 2.28
C ILE A 170 -18.24 7.97 2.04
N ASN A 171 -18.81 8.36 0.89
CA ASN A 171 -18.91 9.76 0.46
C ASN A 171 -17.55 10.47 0.48
N TYR A 172 -16.51 9.80 -0.02
CA TYR A 172 -15.17 10.36 -0.10
C TYR A 172 -15.17 11.62 -0.96
N ILE A 173 -14.38 12.63 -0.55
CA ILE A 173 -14.26 13.90 -1.27
C ILE A 173 -12.81 14.20 -1.65
N GLY A 174 -12.58 14.61 -2.90
CA GLY A 174 -11.27 14.97 -3.43
C GLY A 174 -10.45 13.78 -3.93
N ALA A 175 -9.17 14.03 -4.16
CA ALA A 175 -8.22 13.02 -4.61
C ALA A 175 -7.77 12.12 -3.46
N GLY A 176 -7.64 10.83 -3.73
CA GLY A 176 -7.09 9.84 -2.82
C GLY A 176 -6.43 8.71 -3.59
N THR A 177 -5.61 7.93 -2.91
CA THR A 177 -4.90 6.81 -3.51
C THR A 177 -5.04 5.58 -2.63
N ILE A 178 -5.39 4.46 -3.24
CA ILE A 178 -5.48 3.16 -2.56
C ILE A 178 -4.31 2.31 -3.00
N GLU A 179 -3.46 1.94 -2.05
CA GLU A 179 -2.21 1.23 -2.30
C GLU A 179 -2.36 -0.27 -2.08
N PHE A 180 -1.71 -1.05 -2.96
CA PHE A 180 -1.71 -2.50 -2.97
C PHE A 180 -0.31 -3.06 -3.19
N LEU A 181 -0.05 -4.24 -2.60
CA LEU A 181 0.94 -5.15 -3.14
C LEU A 181 0.26 -6.03 -4.19
N TYR A 182 0.91 -6.20 -5.32
CA TYR A 182 0.43 -7.03 -6.43
C TYR A 182 1.43 -8.13 -6.74
N GLU A 183 0.99 -9.38 -6.68
CA GLU A 183 1.81 -10.52 -7.06
C GLU A 183 0.92 -11.62 -7.66
N ASN A 184 1.34 -12.21 -8.76
CA ASN A 184 0.66 -13.36 -9.41
C ASN A 184 -0.83 -13.13 -9.73
N GLY A 185 -1.23 -11.92 -10.09
CA GLY A 185 -2.63 -11.60 -10.43
C GLY A 185 -3.51 -11.25 -9.24
N GLU A 186 -2.94 -11.18 -8.03
CA GLU A 186 -3.67 -10.89 -6.81
C GLU A 186 -3.27 -9.52 -6.25
N PHE A 187 -4.28 -8.75 -5.79
CA PHE A 187 -4.09 -7.46 -5.13
C PHE A 187 -4.30 -7.60 -3.63
N TYR A 188 -3.33 -7.14 -2.85
CA TYR A 188 -3.37 -7.14 -1.39
C TYR A 188 -3.36 -5.70 -0.91
N PHE A 189 -4.45 -5.26 -0.28
CA PHE A 189 -4.59 -3.90 0.24
C PHE A 189 -3.55 -3.60 1.31
N ILE A 190 -2.91 -2.44 1.20
CA ILE A 190 -1.97 -1.91 2.20
C ILE A 190 -2.65 -0.78 2.99
N GLU A 191 -2.95 0.33 2.29
CA GLU A 191 -3.48 1.54 2.92
C GLU A 191 -4.22 2.43 1.92
N MET A 192 -4.91 3.43 2.44
CA MET A 192 -5.44 4.53 1.65
C MET A 192 -4.80 5.84 2.08
N ASN A 193 -4.19 6.53 1.13
CA ASN A 193 -3.73 7.89 1.30
C ASN A 193 -4.86 8.86 0.95
N THR A 194 -5.40 9.53 1.97
CA THR A 194 -6.55 10.45 1.83
C THR A 194 -6.11 11.86 1.44
N ARG A 195 -5.21 11.97 0.50
CA ARG A 195 -4.62 13.20 -0.02
C ARG A 195 -4.07 12.99 -1.42
N LEU A 196 -3.76 14.09 -2.09
CA LEU A 196 -2.94 14.05 -3.29
C LEU A 196 -1.51 13.60 -2.95
N GLN A 197 -0.90 12.81 -3.81
CA GLN A 197 0.48 12.32 -3.65
C GLN A 197 1.42 13.03 -4.63
N VAL A 198 2.75 12.92 -4.40
CA VAL A 198 3.77 13.53 -5.25
C VAL A 198 3.65 13.02 -6.68
N GLU A 199 3.41 11.73 -6.85
CA GLU A 199 3.34 10.99 -8.10
C GLU A 199 2.04 11.16 -8.91
N HIS A 200 1.16 12.11 -8.52
CA HIS A 200 -0.07 12.37 -9.29
C HIS A 200 0.15 12.84 -10.74
N PRO A 201 1.28 13.52 -11.09
CA PRO A 201 1.48 14.05 -12.44
C PRO A 201 1.48 12.98 -13.53
N VAL A 202 1.96 11.75 -13.27
CA VAL A 202 1.89 10.67 -14.27
C VAL A 202 0.46 10.27 -14.58
N THR A 203 -0.43 10.32 -13.59
CA THR A 203 -1.87 10.09 -13.80
C THR A 203 -2.50 11.24 -14.59
N GLU A 204 -2.22 12.47 -14.23
CA GLU A 204 -2.73 13.65 -14.94
C GLU A 204 -2.31 13.63 -16.42
N ALA A 205 -1.05 13.27 -16.68
CA ALA A 205 -0.51 13.23 -18.03
C ALA A 205 -1.22 12.21 -18.95
N ILE A 206 -1.57 11.02 -18.43
CA ILE A 206 -2.21 9.98 -19.25
C ILE A 206 -3.74 10.13 -19.37
N PHE A 207 -4.37 10.89 -18.46
CA PHE A 207 -5.83 11.14 -18.50
C PHE A 207 -6.20 12.54 -18.97
N ASP A 208 -5.23 13.43 -19.16
CA ASP A 208 -5.45 14.85 -19.48
C ASP A 208 -6.40 15.53 -18.48
N GLN A 209 -6.14 15.31 -17.20
CA GLN A 209 -6.93 15.86 -16.09
C GLN A 209 -6.02 16.59 -15.10
N ASP A 210 -6.49 17.71 -14.57
CA ASP A 210 -5.85 18.47 -13.49
C ASP A 210 -6.55 18.16 -12.17
N LEU A 211 -5.97 17.24 -11.39
CA LEU A 211 -6.53 16.78 -10.12
C LEU A 211 -6.52 17.86 -9.04
N VAL A 212 -5.54 18.75 -9.07
CA VAL A 212 -5.46 19.87 -8.12
C VAL A 212 -6.60 20.86 -8.36
N ARG A 213 -6.80 21.23 -9.61
CA ARG A 213 -7.91 22.09 -10.01
C ARG A 213 -9.25 21.46 -9.66
N GLU A 214 -9.40 20.17 -9.91
CA GLU A 214 -10.64 19.45 -9.62
C GLU A 214 -10.91 19.36 -8.12
N GLN A 215 -9.89 19.18 -7.28
CA GLN A 215 -10.03 19.25 -5.83
C GLN A 215 -10.58 20.61 -5.36
N ILE A 216 -10.04 21.71 -5.90
CA ILE A 216 -10.48 23.06 -5.59
C ILE A 216 -11.95 23.25 -6.01
N ARG A 217 -12.32 22.77 -7.21
CA ARG A 217 -13.69 22.85 -7.72
C ARG A 217 -14.68 22.15 -6.79
N VAL A 218 -14.40 20.87 -6.47
CA VAL A 218 -15.29 20.07 -5.63
C VAL A 218 -15.35 20.61 -4.21
N ALA A 219 -14.22 21.04 -3.66
CA ALA A 219 -14.19 21.71 -2.35
C ALA A 219 -14.99 23.03 -2.30
N SER A 220 -15.11 23.72 -3.44
CA SER A 220 -15.96 24.91 -3.59
C SER A 220 -17.45 24.59 -3.76
N GLY A 221 -17.84 23.31 -3.66
CA GLY A 221 -19.22 22.84 -3.79
C GLY A 221 -19.69 22.59 -5.22
N LEU A 222 -18.82 22.77 -6.23
CA LEU A 222 -19.12 22.49 -7.62
C LEU A 222 -19.16 20.96 -7.87
N PRO A 223 -19.94 20.49 -8.82
CA PRO A 223 -19.91 19.07 -9.18
C PRO A 223 -18.57 18.71 -9.83
N MET A 224 -18.19 17.43 -9.74
CA MET A 224 -17.07 16.85 -10.46
C MET A 224 -17.24 17.09 -11.98
N SER A 225 -16.18 17.54 -12.67
CA SER A 225 -16.27 17.99 -14.08
C SER A 225 -16.23 16.83 -15.09
N PHE A 226 -15.93 15.63 -14.65
CA PHE A 226 -15.84 14.42 -15.47
C PHE A 226 -16.53 13.23 -14.81
N THR A 227 -16.88 12.27 -15.64
CA THR A 227 -17.43 10.96 -15.25
C THR A 227 -16.41 9.86 -15.54
N GLN A 228 -16.67 8.62 -15.11
CA GLN A 228 -15.79 7.49 -15.42
C GLN A 228 -15.67 7.24 -16.93
N ASP A 229 -16.73 7.49 -17.70
CA ASP A 229 -16.76 7.27 -19.15
C ASP A 229 -15.93 8.29 -19.94
N ASP A 230 -15.68 9.45 -19.35
CA ASP A 230 -14.84 10.51 -19.93
C ASP A 230 -13.34 10.20 -19.76
N LEU A 231 -12.99 9.36 -18.79
CA LEU A 231 -11.61 9.05 -18.44
C LEU A 231 -11.04 7.94 -19.33
N LYS A 232 -10.17 8.33 -20.24
CA LYS A 232 -9.49 7.41 -21.18
C LYS A 232 -7.99 7.58 -21.11
N ILE A 233 -7.28 6.47 -20.98
CA ILE A 233 -5.82 6.47 -20.98
C ILE A 233 -5.31 6.81 -22.37
N THR A 234 -4.44 7.82 -22.45
CA THR A 234 -3.75 8.22 -23.66
C THR A 234 -2.24 8.26 -23.39
N GLY A 235 -1.50 7.41 -24.09
CA GLY A 235 -0.05 7.36 -23.95
C GLY A 235 0.43 6.68 -22.67
N HIS A 236 1.58 7.12 -22.19
CA HIS A 236 2.33 6.56 -21.08
C HIS A 236 3.19 7.66 -20.44
N ALA A 237 3.32 7.68 -19.14
CA ALA A 237 4.07 8.68 -18.40
C ALA A 237 4.98 8.04 -17.35
N ILE A 238 6.12 8.65 -17.14
CA ILE A 238 7.11 8.26 -16.13
C ILE A 238 7.51 9.52 -15.35
N GLU A 239 7.53 9.38 -14.03
CA GLU A 239 8.06 10.38 -13.11
C GLU A 239 9.32 9.83 -12.43
N VAL A 240 10.32 10.67 -12.25
CA VAL A 240 11.56 10.34 -11.54
C VAL A 240 11.83 11.38 -10.49
N ARG A 241 12.04 10.96 -9.24
CA ARG A 241 12.40 11.87 -8.15
C ARG A 241 13.90 12.10 -8.11
N ILE A 242 14.30 13.36 -8.19
CA ILE A 242 15.69 13.78 -8.08
C ILE A 242 15.90 14.33 -6.67
N ASN A 243 16.72 13.64 -5.87
CA ASN A 243 17.03 14.04 -4.51
C ASN A 243 18.40 14.71 -4.45
N ALA A 244 18.48 15.89 -3.84
CA ALA A 244 19.76 16.54 -3.52
C ALA A 244 20.35 15.88 -2.27
N GLU A 245 21.36 15.03 -2.44
CA GLU A 245 21.95 14.21 -1.39
C GLU A 245 23.48 14.19 -1.47
N LYS A 246 24.14 14.10 -0.31
CA LYS A 246 25.60 14.00 -0.20
C LYS A 246 26.05 12.55 -0.12
N LEU A 247 26.91 12.15 -1.04
CA LEU A 247 27.55 10.83 -1.03
C LEU A 247 28.65 10.75 0.04
N PRO A 248 28.97 9.55 0.58
CA PRO A 248 28.32 8.24 0.29
C PRO A 248 27.10 7.94 1.15
N ASN A 249 26.77 8.78 2.11
CA ASN A 249 25.76 8.47 3.14
C ASN A 249 24.32 8.82 2.72
N PHE A 250 24.14 9.44 1.56
CA PHE A 250 22.84 9.90 1.06
C PHE A 250 22.08 10.78 2.08
N SER A 251 22.82 11.60 2.83
CA SER A 251 22.23 12.58 3.72
C SER A 251 21.68 13.75 2.90
N PRO A 252 20.53 14.32 3.29
CA PRO A 252 19.99 15.48 2.60
C PRO A 252 21.04 16.60 2.48
N CYS A 253 21.16 17.16 1.30
CA CYS A 253 22.05 18.26 1.00
C CYS A 253 21.27 19.37 0.28
N PRO A 254 20.42 20.11 1.00
CA PRO A 254 19.62 21.17 0.39
C PRO A 254 20.52 22.25 -0.21
N GLY A 255 20.15 22.73 -1.40
CA GLY A 255 20.91 23.73 -2.11
C GLY A 255 20.30 24.03 -3.48
N ARG A 256 21.06 24.77 -4.28
CA ARG A 256 20.69 25.04 -5.67
C ARG A 256 20.99 23.81 -6.52
N ILE A 257 20.02 23.36 -7.30
CA ILE A 257 20.16 22.30 -8.29
C ILE A 257 20.62 22.92 -9.61
#